data_3d52270a3a9dc23f52c3e3faf7cd31c2
#
_entry.id   3d52270a3a9dc23f52c3e3faf7cd31c2
#
_cell.length_a   1.000
_cell.length_b   1.000
_cell.length_c   1.000
_cell.angle_alpha   90.00
_cell.angle_beta   90.00
_cell.angle_gamma   90.00
#
_symmetry.space_group_name_H-M   'P 1'
#
loop_
_entity.id
_entity.type
_entity.pdbx_description
1 polymer ?
#
loop_
_entity_poly.entity_id
_entity_poly.type
_entity_poly.pdbx_seq_one_letter_code
_entity_poly.pdbx_strand_id
1 'polypeptide(L)'
;MIVQSRQDSILPIVDWTQVDHVLLDMDGTLLDLEFDNNFWGQRIHEHYARLNDISLQATVEKFTPIFRSVAGTLDWYSTDFWSDQFGYSIIEYSRSFAEGIRFLPYAEDFLTALKRTGIRSTIVTNAHPDILALKNRHTGIVDRVDDAISSHSIGFAKESEYFWQQTQTRLGFDKAKTLFFDDSAAVINAALKFGIEGSVTVCLPDTSRPKNVPHSNYAIDQFQDVWPSPLDVSER
;
A
#
# COMPACT_ATOMS: atom_id res chain seq x y z
N MET A 1 -10.48 -23.10 -3.50
CA MET A 1 -9.93 -22.07 -2.57
C MET A 1 -8.48 -21.83 -2.98
N ILE A 2 -8.12 -20.63 -3.37
CA ILE A 2 -6.78 -20.30 -3.89
C ILE A 2 -5.74 -20.08 -2.79
N VAL A 3 -6.20 -19.90 -1.56
CA VAL A 3 -5.34 -19.68 -0.39
C VAL A 3 -5.76 -20.60 0.74
N GLN A 4 -4.80 -21.29 1.35
CA GLN A 4 -5.00 -22.13 2.52
C GLN A 4 -3.97 -21.77 3.59
N SER A 5 -4.30 -21.90 4.87
CA SER A 5 -3.32 -21.79 5.95
C SER A 5 -2.58 -23.13 6.10
N ARG A 6 -1.28 -23.08 6.40
CA ARG A 6 -0.59 -24.27 6.91
C ARG A 6 -1.15 -24.61 8.29
N GLN A 7 -1.24 -25.91 8.63
CA GLN A 7 -1.61 -26.33 9.98
C GLN A 7 -0.71 -25.60 10.99
N ASP A 8 -1.32 -24.93 11.96
CA ASP A 8 -0.66 -24.12 13.00
C ASP A 8 0.09 -22.86 12.53
N SER A 9 -0.18 -22.35 11.31
CA SER A 9 0.44 -21.13 10.77
C SER A 9 -0.58 -20.31 9.99
N ILE A 10 -0.45 -18.98 10.07
CA ILE A 10 -1.21 -18.02 9.26
C ILE A 10 -0.58 -17.79 7.87
N LEU A 11 0.58 -18.42 7.59
CA LEU A 11 1.22 -18.30 6.29
C LEU A 11 0.34 -18.97 5.24
N PRO A 12 0.02 -18.26 4.15
CA PRO A 12 -0.79 -18.81 3.06
C PRO A 12 0.00 -19.85 2.27
N ILE A 13 -0.70 -20.90 1.84
CA ILE A 13 -0.27 -21.75 0.73
C ILE A 13 -1.08 -21.26 -0.47
N VAL A 14 -0.42 -20.68 -1.44
CA VAL A 14 -1.06 -20.13 -2.64
C VAL A 14 -0.99 -21.17 -3.77
N ASP A 15 -2.14 -21.57 -4.28
CA ASP A 15 -2.23 -22.27 -5.55
C ASP A 15 -2.23 -21.26 -6.69
N TRP A 16 -1.05 -20.95 -7.21
CA TRP A 16 -0.85 -19.96 -8.25
C TRP A 16 -1.53 -20.28 -9.57
N THR A 17 -1.91 -21.56 -9.80
CA THR A 17 -2.65 -21.97 -11.00
C THR A 17 -4.09 -21.43 -11.01
N GLN A 18 -4.62 -21.10 -9.83
CA GLN A 18 -5.97 -20.56 -9.63
C GLN A 18 -6.00 -19.03 -9.55
N VAL A 19 -4.83 -18.37 -9.61
CA VAL A 19 -4.74 -16.92 -9.49
C VAL A 19 -4.67 -16.28 -10.88
N ASP A 20 -5.64 -15.42 -11.19
CA ASP A 20 -5.67 -14.65 -12.45
C ASP A 20 -5.17 -13.21 -12.26
N HIS A 21 -5.30 -12.65 -11.05
CA HIS A 21 -4.93 -11.27 -10.75
C HIS A 21 -4.34 -11.12 -9.34
N VAL A 22 -3.27 -10.34 -9.23
CA VAL A 22 -2.70 -9.92 -7.95
C VAL A 22 -2.84 -8.40 -7.82
N LEU A 23 -3.59 -7.97 -6.82
CA LEU A 23 -3.69 -6.57 -6.41
C LEU A 23 -2.69 -6.33 -5.27
N LEU A 24 -1.95 -5.25 -5.36
CA LEU A 24 -0.85 -4.94 -4.45
C LEU A 24 -1.00 -3.50 -3.95
N ASP A 25 -1.04 -3.31 -2.65
CA ASP A 25 -0.78 -1.98 -2.12
C ASP A 25 0.68 -1.59 -2.38
N MET A 26 1.00 -0.32 -2.22
CA MET A 26 2.32 0.23 -2.45
C MET A 26 3.08 0.44 -1.14
N ASP A 27 2.57 1.29 -0.26
CA ASP A 27 3.28 1.80 0.90
C ASP A 27 3.05 0.91 2.14
N GLY A 28 4.12 0.28 2.65
CA GLY A 28 4.02 -0.75 3.68
C GLY A 28 3.77 -2.16 3.12
N THR A 29 3.68 -2.29 1.79
CA THR A 29 3.49 -3.57 1.10
C THR A 29 4.64 -3.85 0.15
N LEU A 30 4.81 -3.03 -0.89
CA LEU A 30 5.93 -3.13 -1.82
C LEU A 30 7.08 -2.20 -1.43
N LEU A 31 6.77 -1.01 -0.94
CA LEU A 31 7.74 -0.01 -0.49
C LEU A 31 7.74 0.09 1.03
N ASP A 32 8.93 0.31 1.60
CA ASP A 32 9.15 0.46 3.03
C ASP A 32 8.44 1.72 3.56
N LEU A 33 7.54 1.52 4.51
CA LEU A 33 6.74 2.59 5.11
C LEU A 33 7.58 3.53 6.01
N GLU A 34 8.86 3.21 6.26
CA GLU A 34 9.75 4.06 7.05
C GLU A 34 9.83 5.48 6.50
N PHE A 35 9.88 5.63 5.16
CA PHE A 35 9.87 6.95 4.52
C PHE A 35 8.63 7.76 4.91
N ASP A 36 7.44 7.17 4.77
CA ASP A 36 6.17 7.86 5.04
C ASP A 36 5.98 8.12 6.54
N ASN A 37 6.32 7.13 7.38
CA ASN A 37 6.26 7.29 8.83
C ASN A 37 7.16 8.41 9.35
N ASN A 38 8.38 8.54 8.83
CA ASN A 38 9.29 9.62 9.20
C ASN A 38 8.82 10.96 8.63
N PHE A 39 8.32 10.99 7.41
CA PHE A 39 7.82 12.20 6.79
C PHE A 39 6.60 12.76 7.54
N TRP A 40 5.54 11.98 7.64
CA TRP A 40 4.27 12.39 8.25
C TRP A 40 4.32 12.48 9.78
N GLY A 41 5.10 11.60 10.44
CA GLY A 41 5.21 11.57 11.90
C GLY A 41 6.10 12.66 12.49
N GLN A 42 7.08 13.14 11.73
CA GLN A 42 8.10 14.04 12.29
C GLN A 42 8.40 15.23 11.38
N ARG A 43 8.87 15.01 10.15
CA ARG A 43 9.51 16.03 9.31
C ARG A 43 8.59 17.20 8.97
N ILE A 44 7.33 16.93 8.65
CA ILE A 44 6.35 17.99 8.33
C ILE A 44 6.10 18.90 9.53
N HIS A 45 6.02 18.33 10.73
CA HIS A 45 5.79 19.08 11.97
C HIS A 45 7.00 19.94 12.35
N GLU A 46 8.21 19.38 12.26
CA GLU A 46 9.45 20.11 12.50
C GLU A 46 9.64 21.27 11.52
N HIS A 47 9.30 21.03 10.24
CA HIS A 47 9.39 22.07 9.20
C HIS A 47 8.41 23.20 9.47
N TYR A 48 7.16 22.88 9.77
CA TYR A 48 6.13 23.87 10.13
C TYR A 48 6.52 24.67 11.37
N ALA A 49 6.97 24.00 12.42
CA ALA A 49 7.42 24.63 13.67
C ALA A 49 8.51 25.69 13.39
N ARG A 50 9.50 25.32 12.58
CA ARG A 50 10.62 26.18 12.18
C ARG A 50 10.18 27.37 11.34
N LEU A 51 9.27 27.18 10.38
CA LEU A 51 8.76 28.25 9.51
C LEU A 51 7.92 29.28 10.27
N ASN A 52 7.25 28.86 11.34
CA ASN A 52 6.30 29.71 12.09
C ASN A 52 6.86 30.16 13.45
N ASP A 53 8.11 29.83 13.78
CA ASP A 53 8.75 30.15 15.06
C ASP A 53 7.94 29.73 16.28
N ILE A 54 7.41 28.50 16.24
CA ILE A 54 6.64 27.86 17.32
C ILE A 54 7.26 26.55 17.75
N SER A 55 6.88 26.03 18.91
CA SER A 55 7.36 24.73 19.38
C SER A 55 6.78 23.57 18.57
N LEU A 56 7.53 22.46 18.50
CA LEU A 56 7.06 21.22 17.91
C LEU A 56 5.75 20.74 18.56
N GLN A 57 5.67 20.86 19.91
CA GLN A 57 4.47 20.50 20.65
C GLN A 57 3.24 21.30 20.20
N ALA A 58 3.36 22.64 20.06
CA ALA A 58 2.28 23.50 19.60
C ALA A 58 1.85 23.13 18.15
N THR A 59 2.80 22.72 17.31
CA THR A 59 2.53 22.26 15.95
C THR A 59 1.70 20.96 15.99
N VAL A 60 2.12 19.98 16.77
CA VAL A 60 1.41 18.69 16.91
C VAL A 60 0.00 18.91 17.48
N GLU A 61 -0.14 19.75 18.49
CA GLU A 61 -1.45 20.11 19.07
C GLU A 61 -2.38 20.76 18.03
N LYS A 62 -1.84 21.62 17.19
CA LYS A 62 -2.58 22.29 16.11
C LYS A 62 -3.11 21.29 15.08
N PHE A 63 -2.26 20.37 14.60
CA PHE A 63 -2.60 19.50 13.48
C PHE A 63 -3.30 18.19 13.88
N THR A 64 -3.12 17.71 15.11
CA THR A 64 -3.76 16.45 15.57
C THR A 64 -5.28 16.42 15.33
N PRO A 65 -6.07 17.46 15.62
CA PRO A 65 -7.50 17.46 15.34
C PRO A 65 -7.82 17.35 13.84
N ILE A 66 -6.99 17.98 12.99
CA ILE A 66 -7.18 17.97 11.52
C ILE A 66 -6.90 16.55 11.01
N PHE A 67 -5.78 15.93 11.41
CA PHE A 67 -5.48 14.53 11.06
C PHE A 67 -6.63 13.60 11.45
N ARG A 68 -7.16 13.73 12.67
CA ARG A 68 -8.28 12.90 13.14
C ARG A 68 -9.56 13.09 12.33
N SER A 69 -9.84 14.32 11.87
CA SER A 69 -11.08 14.64 11.15
C SER A 69 -11.13 14.05 9.73
N VAL A 70 -9.97 13.82 9.10
CA VAL A 70 -9.89 13.33 7.72
C VAL A 70 -9.41 11.87 7.62
N ALA A 71 -9.15 11.21 8.76
CA ALA A 71 -8.67 9.82 8.78
C ALA A 71 -9.61 8.89 7.99
N GLY A 72 -9.05 8.07 7.08
CA GLY A 72 -9.79 7.14 6.23
C GLY A 72 -10.54 7.78 5.05
N THR A 73 -10.32 9.06 4.78
CA THR A 73 -10.85 9.78 3.61
C THR A 73 -9.74 10.04 2.59
N LEU A 74 -10.10 10.49 1.38
CA LEU A 74 -9.10 10.89 0.38
C LEU A 74 -8.23 12.07 0.83
N ASP A 75 -8.79 12.98 1.62
CA ASP A 75 -8.04 14.15 2.15
C ASP A 75 -6.88 13.71 3.03
N TRP A 76 -7.00 12.59 3.76
CA TRP A 76 -5.90 12.01 4.52
C TRP A 76 -4.66 11.73 3.67
N TYR A 77 -4.87 11.32 2.41
CA TYR A 77 -3.82 10.94 1.46
C TYR A 77 -3.47 12.06 0.46
N SER A 78 -4.19 13.21 0.50
CA SER A 78 -4.06 14.29 -0.46
C SER A 78 -2.88 15.21 -0.14
N THR A 79 -1.90 15.29 -1.04
CA THR A 79 -0.81 16.28 -0.95
C THR A 79 -1.32 17.71 -1.07
N ASP A 80 -2.38 17.94 -1.84
CA ASP A 80 -2.97 19.27 -2.03
C ASP A 80 -3.67 19.72 -0.75
N PHE A 81 -4.52 18.88 -0.16
CA PHE A 81 -5.17 19.17 1.12
C PHE A 81 -4.13 19.53 2.20
N TRP A 82 -3.09 18.71 2.36
CA TRP A 82 -2.07 18.95 3.36
C TRP A 82 -1.19 20.16 3.03
N SER A 83 -0.95 20.48 1.74
CA SER A 83 -0.26 21.72 1.35
C SER A 83 -1.03 22.94 1.79
N ASP A 84 -2.34 22.94 1.63
CA ASP A 84 -3.23 24.03 2.09
C ASP A 84 -3.20 24.15 3.63
N GLN A 85 -3.24 23.02 4.35
CA GLN A 85 -3.21 23.03 5.82
C GLN A 85 -1.87 23.50 6.39
N PHE A 86 -0.74 23.09 5.80
CA PHE A 86 0.59 23.45 6.26
C PHE A 86 1.11 24.77 5.69
N GLY A 87 0.51 25.28 4.60
CA GLY A 87 0.91 26.53 3.96
C GLY A 87 2.21 26.42 3.13
N TYR A 88 2.62 25.22 2.75
CA TYR A 88 3.73 24.96 1.83
C TYR A 88 3.50 23.65 1.05
N SER A 89 4.17 23.53 -0.10
CA SER A 89 4.02 22.36 -0.96
C SER A 89 4.56 21.09 -0.30
N ILE A 90 3.66 20.17 0.04
CA ILE A 90 4.01 18.86 0.62
C ILE A 90 4.83 18.04 -0.38
N ILE A 91 4.47 18.04 -1.67
CA ILE A 91 5.19 17.25 -2.67
C ILE A 91 6.62 17.77 -2.88
N GLU A 92 6.82 19.12 -2.94
CA GLU A 92 8.17 19.67 -3.08
C GLU A 92 9.03 19.36 -1.84
N TYR A 93 8.43 19.44 -0.65
CA TYR A 93 9.13 19.10 0.58
C TYR A 93 9.46 17.60 0.65
N SER A 94 8.54 16.72 0.21
CA SER A 94 8.77 15.26 0.15
C SER A 94 9.97 14.91 -0.74
N ARG A 95 10.16 15.63 -1.86
CA ARG A 95 11.27 15.39 -2.79
C ARG A 95 12.65 15.52 -2.12
N SER A 96 12.77 16.36 -1.09
CA SER A 96 14.03 16.55 -0.36
C SER A 96 14.49 15.31 0.41
N PHE A 97 13.61 14.31 0.58
CA PHE A 97 13.88 13.09 1.34
C PHE A 97 13.70 11.81 0.51
N ALA A 98 13.47 11.95 -0.80
CA ALA A 98 13.09 10.85 -1.69
C ALA A 98 14.14 9.73 -1.78
N GLU A 99 15.40 9.99 -1.43
CA GLU A 99 16.46 8.99 -1.31
C GLU A 99 16.14 7.89 -0.27
N GLY A 100 15.23 8.17 0.67
CA GLY A 100 14.73 7.19 1.64
C GLY A 100 13.69 6.23 1.08
N ILE A 101 13.18 6.45 -0.14
CA ILE A 101 12.19 5.59 -0.77
C ILE A 101 12.88 4.32 -1.28
N ARG A 102 12.47 3.14 -0.78
CA ARG A 102 13.04 1.86 -1.16
C ARG A 102 12.02 0.74 -1.12
N PHE A 103 12.28 -0.34 -1.83
CA PHE A 103 11.49 -1.57 -1.71
C PHE A 103 11.64 -2.21 -0.32
N LEU A 104 10.58 -2.84 0.14
CA LEU A 104 10.67 -3.84 1.20
C LEU A 104 11.50 -5.05 0.74
N PRO A 105 12.13 -5.78 1.66
CA PRO A 105 12.88 -6.98 1.32
C PRO A 105 12.05 -7.95 0.48
N TYR A 106 12.64 -8.48 -0.60
CA TYR A 106 12.05 -9.43 -1.55
C TYR A 106 10.87 -8.91 -2.39
N ALA A 107 10.37 -7.68 -2.20
CA ALA A 107 9.24 -7.15 -2.97
C ALA A 107 9.59 -6.97 -4.46
N GLU A 108 10.78 -6.43 -4.76
CA GLU A 108 11.26 -6.26 -6.14
C GLU A 108 11.43 -7.60 -6.85
N ASP A 109 12.02 -8.58 -6.17
CA ASP A 109 12.22 -9.92 -6.71
C ASP A 109 10.88 -10.64 -6.93
N PHE A 110 9.92 -10.46 -6.00
CA PHE A 110 8.56 -10.97 -6.13
C PHE A 110 7.86 -10.43 -7.38
N LEU A 111 7.91 -9.11 -7.62
CA LEU A 111 7.33 -8.51 -8.83
C LEU A 111 7.97 -9.07 -10.10
N THR A 112 9.29 -9.29 -10.08
CA THR A 112 10.03 -9.91 -11.18
C THR A 112 9.58 -11.36 -11.43
N ALA A 113 9.39 -12.13 -10.36
CA ALA A 113 8.89 -13.51 -10.44
C ALA A 113 7.45 -13.54 -10.93
N LEU A 114 6.57 -12.69 -10.37
CA LEU A 114 5.17 -12.59 -10.75
C LEU A 114 5.00 -12.25 -12.24
N LYS A 115 5.78 -11.33 -12.76
CA LYS A 115 5.77 -10.97 -14.19
C LYS A 115 6.09 -12.16 -15.11
N ARG A 116 6.96 -13.09 -14.66
CA ARG A 116 7.31 -14.30 -15.42
C ARG A 116 6.19 -15.34 -15.48
N THR A 117 5.25 -15.29 -14.55
CA THR A 117 4.08 -16.20 -14.54
C THR A 117 3.00 -15.80 -15.53
N GLY A 118 2.99 -14.56 -16.02
CA GLY A 118 1.91 -14.00 -16.82
C GLY A 118 0.62 -13.70 -16.04
N ILE A 119 0.63 -13.85 -14.71
CA ILE A 119 -0.47 -13.44 -13.84
C ILE A 119 -0.51 -11.90 -13.84
N ARG A 120 -1.69 -11.33 -14.09
CA ARG A 120 -1.86 -9.89 -14.10
C ARG A 120 -1.59 -9.29 -12.72
N SER A 121 -0.85 -8.20 -12.67
CA SER A 121 -0.50 -7.49 -11.43
C SER A 121 -0.90 -6.01 -11.51
N THR A 122 -1.53 -5.50 -10.45
CA THR A 122 -1.95 -4.09 -10.39
C THR A 122 -1.66 -3.50 -9.02
N ILE A 123 -0.97 -2.37 -9.01
CA ILE A 123 -0.86 -1.56 -7.79
C ILE A 123 -2.19 -0.85 -7.56
N VAL A 124 -2.73 -0.96 -6.33
CA VAL A 124 -3.90 -0.23 -5.85
C VAL A 124 -3.51 0.51 -4.58
N THR A 125 -3.32 1.82 -4.66
CA THR A 125 -2.75 2.63 -3.57
C THR A 125 -3.64 3.80 -3.19
N ASN A 126 -3.64 4.19 -1.92
CA ASN A 126 -4.23 5.42 -1.45
C ASN A 126 -3.35 6.66 -1.71
N ALA A 127 -2.07 6.47 -2.06
CA ALA A 127 -1.17 7.57 -2.32
C ALA A 127 -1.70 8.53 -3.39
N HIS A 128 -1.54 9.83 -3.14
CA HIS A 128 -1.83 10.87 -4.14
C HIS A 128 -1.01 10.62 -5.43
N PRO A 129 -1.55 10.94 -6.61
CA PRO A 129 -0.84 10.73 -7.88
C PRO A 129 0.58 11.32 -7.91
N ASP A 130 0.81 12.46 -7.27
CA ASP A 130 2.14 13.08 -7.20
C ASP A 130 3.13 12.26 -6.36
N ILE A 131 2.65 11.65 -5.26
CA ILE A 131 3.46 10.76 -4.42
C ILE A 131 3.74 9.45 -5.18
N LEU A 132 2.75 8.88 -5.86
CA LEU A 132 2.96 7.72 -6.73
C LEU A 132 4.01 8.02 -7.81
N ALA A 133 3.92 9.18 -8.46
CA ALA A 133 4.90 9.61 -9.46
C ALA A 133 6.30 9.86 -8.86
N LEU A 134 6.38 10.41 -7.64
CA LEU A 134 7.64 10.58 -6.93
C LEU A 134 8.28 9.21 -6.62
N LYS A 135 7.52 8.30 -6.04
CA LYS A 135 7.98 6.94 -5.68
C LYS A 135 8.39 6.15 -6.93
N ASN A 136 7.61 6.25 -8.01
CA ASN A 136 7.95 5.60 -9.28
C ASN A 136 9.28 6.10 -9.86
N ARG A 137 9.58 7.41 -9.79
CA ARG A 137 10.86 7.95 -10.28
C ARG A 137 12.08 7.38 -9.55
N HIS A 138 11.93 7.01 -8.28
CA HIS A 138 13.02 6.48 -7.47
C HIS A 138 13.16 4.96 -7.56
N THR A 139 12.07 4.25 -7.81
CA THR A 139 12.03 2.78 -7.72
C THR A 139 11.71 2.10 -9.05
N GLY A 140 11.10 2.80 -10.00
CA GLY A 140 10.55 2.19 -11.23
C GLY A 140 9.42 1.20 -10.94
N ILE A 141 8.71 1.35 -9.81
CA ILE A 141 7.74 0.36 -9.32
C ILE A 141 6.57 0.15 -10.30
N VAL A 142 6.11 1.21 -10.97
CA VAL A 142 5.00 1.14 -11.92
C VAL A 142 5.39 0.35 -13.17
N ASP A 143 6.66 0.39 -13.59
CA ASP A 143 7.13 -0.35 -14.77
C ASP A 143 7.26 -1.87 -14.52
N ARG A 144 7.08 -2.28 -13.26
CA ARG A 144 7.19 -3.69 -12.82
C ARG A 144 5.85 -4.40 -12.73
N VAL A 145 4.74 -3.68 -12.91
CA VAL A 145 3.36 -4.19 -12.88
C VAL A 145 2.63 -3.88 -14.18
N ASP A 146 1.45 -4.46 -14.38
CA ASP A 146 0.66 -4.25 -15.60
C ASP A 146 -0.18 -2.98 -15.52
N ASP A 147 -0.57 -2.53 -14.32
CA ASP A 147 -1.35 -1.30 -14.10
C ASP A 147 -1.08 -0.73 -12.70
N ALA A 148 -1.37 0.56 -12.50
CA ALA A 148 -1.29 1.23 -11.21
C ALA A 148 -2.45 2.21 -11.04
N ILE A 149 -3.21 2.07 -9.95
CA ILE A 149 -4.39 2.86 -9.66
C ILE A 149 -4.20 3.59 -8.32
N SER A 150 -4.19 4.92 -8.36
CA SER A 150 -4.39 5.73 -7.16
C SER A 150 -5.88 5.84 -6.85
N SER A 151 -6.25 5.72 -5.59
CA SER A 151 -7.61 5.91 -5.09
C SER A 151 -8.19 7.28 -5.45
N HIS A 152 -7.34 8.30 -5.60
CA HIS A 152 -7.73 9.63 -6.09
C HIS A 152 -8.30 9.59 -7.51
N SER A 153 -7.84 8.68 -8.38
CA SER A 153 -8.41 8.51 -9.72
C SER A 153 -9.78 7.82 -9.72
N ILE A 154 -10.12 7.15 -8.63
CA ILE A 154 -11.42 6.49 -8.40
C ILE A 154 -12.40 7.43 -7.67
N GLY A 155 -11.90 8.36 -6.87
CA GLY A 155 -12.70 9.28 -6.05
C GLY A 155 -13.10 8.74 -4.68
N PHE A 156 -12.59 7.56 -4.28
CA PHE A 156 -12.85 6.93 -2.98
C PHE A 156 -11.59 6.28 -2.44
N ALA A 157 -11.31 6.41 -1.13
CA ALA A 157 -10.23 5.72 -0.47
C ALA A 157 -10.49 4.19 -0.40
N LYS A 158 -9.44 3.37 -0.31
CA LYS A 158 -9.51 1.90 -0.28
C LYS A 158 -10.33 1.33 0.88
N GLU A 159 -10.52 2.09 1.94
CA GLU A 159 -11.39 1.78 3.07
C GLU A 159 -12.88 1.77 2.68
N SER A 160 -13.24 2.39 1.56
CA SER A 160 -14.61 2.47 1.06
C SER A 160 -14.94 1.28 0.17
N GLU A 161 -16.13 0.69 0.35
CA GLU A 161 -16.65 -0.34 -0.53
C GLU A 161 -16.82 0.17 -1.98
N TYR A 162 -17.12 1.45 -2.16
CA TYR A 162 -17.23 2.07 -3.50
C TYR A 162 -15.91 2.05 -4.27
N PHE A 163 -14.77 2.19 -3.59
CA PHE A 163 -13.46 2.02 -4.22
C PHE A 163 -13.34 0.65 -4.88
N TRP A 164 -13.69 -0.43 -4.17
CA TRP A 164 -13.58 -1.80 -4.65
C TRP A 164 -14.54 -2.09 -5.79
N GLN A 165 -15.78 -1.58 -5.73
CA GLN A 165 -16.77 -1.71 -6.80
C GLN A 165 -16.28 -1.04 -8.10
N GLN A 166 -15.78 0.19 -8.03
CA GLN A 166 -15.26 0.92 -9.19
C GLN A 166 -13.98 0.29 -9.72
N THR A 167 -13.08 -0.14 -8.85
CA THR A 167 -11.83 -0.82 -9.21
C THR A 167 -12.13 -2.15 -9.91
N GLN A 168 -13.07 -2.96 -9.41
CA GLN A 168 -13.50 -4.19 -10.07
C GLN A 168 -14.09 -3.91 -11.46
N THR A 169 -14.96 -2.89 -11.58
CA THR A 169 -15.53 -2.48 -12.86
C THR A 169 -14.45 -2.09 -13.86
N ARG A 170 -13.43 -1.34 -13.41
CA ARG A 170 -12.32 -0.88 -14.26
C ARG A 170 -11.38 -2.00 -14.68
N LEU A 171 -11.02 -2.89 -13.77
CA LEU A 171 -10.03 -3.95 -14.00
C LEU A 171 -10.63 -5.25 -14.53
N GLY A 172 -11.91 -5.51 -14.25
CA GLY A 172 -12.61 -6.75 -14.64
C GLY A 172 -12.17 -7.99 -13.90
N PHE A 173 -11.60 -7.88 -12.68
CA PHE A 173 -11.07 -9.03 -11.94
C PHE A 173 -12.19 -9.90 -11.33
N ASP A 174 -11.93 -11.20 -11.24
CA ASP A 174 -12.75 -12.15 -10.50
C ASP A 174 -12.26 -12.21 -9.05
N LYS A 175 -13.14 -11.88 -8.09
CA LYS A 175 -12.82 -11.88 -6.66
C LYS A 175 -12.32 -13.23 -6.16
N ALA A 176 -12.87 -14.34 -6.69
CA ALA A 176 -12.49 -15.68 -6.29
C ALA A 176 -11.11 -16.11 -6.82
N LYS A 177 -10.57 -15.37 -7.80
CA LYS A 177 -9.27 -15.63 -8.43
C LYS A 177 -8.28 -14.49 -8.24
N THR A 178 -8.55 -13.63 -7.26
CA THR A 178 -7.72 -12.47 -6.97
C THR A 178 -7.06 -12.61 -5.61
N LEU A 179 -5.74 -12.37 -5.57
CA LEU A 179 -5.01 -12.11 -4.33
C LEU A 179 -4.90 -10.60 -4.12
N PHE A 180 -4.98 -10.17 -2.88
CA PHE A 180 -4.74 -8.78 -2.49
C PHE A 180 -3.80 -8.73 -1.30
N PHE A 181 -2.74 -7.93 -1.39
CA PHE A 181 -1.74 -7.72 -0.34
C PHE A 181 -1.79 -6.27 0.14
N ASP A 182 -1.88 -6.08 1.47
CA ASP A 182 -1.94 -4.76 2.10
C ASP A 182 -1.51 -4.88 3.58
N ASP A 183 -0.97 -3.82 4.17
CA ASP A 183 -0.59 -3.78 5.58
C ASP A 183 -1.67 -3.18 6.49
N SER A 184 -2.63 -2.44 5.91
CA SER A 184 -3.66 -1.70 6.63
C SER A 184 -4.85 -2.57 7.03
N ALA A 185 -5.13 -2.65 8.34
CA ALA A 185 -6.29 -3.35 8.87
C ALA A 185 -7.62 -2.87 8.25
N ALA A 186 -7.78 -1.55 8.10
CA ALA A 186 -9.01 -0.97 7.58
C ALA A 186 -9.24 -1.35 6.12
N VAL A 187 -8.17 -1.34 5.32
CA VAL A 187 -8.21 -1.68 3.89
C VAL A 187 -8.44 -3.19 3.68
N ILE A 188 -7.71 -4.05 4.42
CA ILE A 188 -7.91 -5.51 4.39
C ILE A 188 -9.38 -5.86 4.76
N ASN A 189 -9.93 -5.25 5.81
CA ASN A 189 -11.32 -5.48 6.20
C ASN A 189 -12.31 -5.03 5.11
N ALA A 190 -12.05 -3.91 4.44
CA ALA A 190 -12.90 -3.44 3.33
C ALA A 190 -12.83 -4.39 2.12
N ALA A 191 -11.66 -4.90 1.77
CA ALA A 191 -11.46 -5.88 0.69
C ALA A 191 -12.16 -7.22 1.00
N LEU A 192 -12.01 -7.73 2.22
CA LEU A 192 -12.70 -8.95 2.69
C LEU A 192 -14.22 -8.78 2.65
N LYS A 193 -14.73 -7.65 3.16
CA LYS A 193 -16.17 -7.33 3.11
C LYS A 193 -16.69 -7.25 1.68
N PHE A 194 -15.89 -6.74 0.75
CA PHE A 194 -16.20 -6.71 -0.68
C PHE A 194 -16.21 -8.12 -1.30
N GLY A 195 -15.55 -9.11 -0.69
CA GLY A 195 -15.51 -10.51 -1.11
C GLY A 195 -14.21 -10.94 -1.78
N ILE A 196 -13.10 -10.21 -1.60
CA ILE A 196 -11.76 -10.66 -1.99
C ILE A 196 -11.21 -11.53 -0.84
N GLU A 197 -11.62 -12.82 -0.82
CA GLU A 197 -11.22 -13.75 0.25
C GLU A 197 -9.72 -14.04 0.28
N GLY A 198 -9.02 -13.85 -0.85
CA GLY A 198 -7.56 -13.94 -0.97
C GLY A 198 -6.81 -12.71 -0.45
N SER A 199 -7.38 -11.96 0.50
CA SER A 199 -6.70 -10.82 1.13
C SER A 199 -5.68 -11.27 2.16
N VAL A 200 -4.44 -10.81 2.02
CA VAL A 200 -3.26 -11.20 2.80
C VAL A 200 -2.66 -9.97 3.48
N THR A 201 -2.48 -10.05 4.80
CA THR A 201 -1.83 -8.97 5.57
C THR A 201 -0.31 -9.04 5.42
N VAL A 202 0.34 -7.91 5.11
CA VAL A 202 1.79 -7.74 5.21
C VAL A 202 2.12 -7.23 6.62
N CYS A 203 2.82 -8.04 7.41
CA CYS A 203 3.05 -7.76 8.84
C CYS A 203 4.31 -6.94 9.12
N LEU A 204 5.26 -6.83 8.17
CA LEU A 204 6.47 -6.02 8.31
C LEU A 204 6.48 -4.85 7.31
N PRO A 205 5.55 -3.87 7.47
CA PRO A 205 5.43 -2.74 6.54
C PRO A 205 6.57 -1.72 6.66
N ASP A 206 7.25 -1.68 7.80
CA ASP A 206 8.31 -0.73 8.15
C ASP A 206 9.48 -1.50 8.76
N THR A 207 10.63 -1.49 8.08
CA THR A 207 11.80 -2.25 8.52
C THR A 207 12.45 -1.70 9.78
N SER A 208 12.12 -0.49 10.20
CA SER A 208 12.61 0.16 11.42
C SER A 208 11.73 -0.10 12.66
N ARG A 209 10.58 -0.76 12.49
CA ARG A 209 9.57 -0.96 13.53
C ARG A 209 9.28 -2.44 13.80
N PRO A 210 8.72 -2.76 14.96
CA PRO A 210 8.22 -4.10 15.22
C PRO A 210 7.12 -4.51 14.24
N LYS A 211 7.02 -5.82 14.01
CA LYS A 211 6.01 -6.43 13.18
C LYS A 211 4.59 -6.19 13.73
N ASN A 212 3.66 -5.91 12.83
CA ASN A 212 2.24 -5.77 13.12
C ASN A 212 1.57 -7.13 13.39
N VAL A 213 0.42 -7.11 14.06
CA VAL A 213 -0.44 -8.28 14.16
C VAL A 213 -1.20 -8.49 12.85
N PRO A 214 -1.47 -9.74 12.46
CA PRO A 214 -2.31 -10.03 11.29
C PRO A 214 -3.72 -9.46 11.39
N HIS A 215 -4.26 -8.98 10.27
CA HIS A 215 -5.61 -8.42 10.15
C HIS A 215 -6.54 -9.28 9.31
N SER A 216 -6.02 -10.39 8.76
CA SER A 216 -6.78 -11.38 7.99
C SER A 216 -6.38 -12.79 8.41
N ASN A 217 -7.09 -13.81 7.89
CA ASN A 217 -6.76 -15.21 8.12
C ASN A 217 -5.41 -15.62 7.50
N TYR A 218 -4.89 -14.81 6.58
CA TYR A 218 -3.64 -15.03 5.88
C TYR A 218 -2.71 -13.84 6.07
N ALA A 219 -1.46 -14.10 6.41
CA ALA A 219 -0.48 -13.06 6.61
C ALA A 219 0.92 -13.52 6.20
N ILE A 220 1.71 -12.57 5.75
CA ILE A 220 3.13 -12.75 5.45
C ILE A 220 3.95 -11.71 6.21
N ASP A 221 5.18 -12.03 6.49
CA ASP A 221 6.15 -11.04 6.95
C ASP A 221 6.83 -10.37 5.76
N GLN A 222 7.17 -11.16 4.75
CA GLN A 222 7.86 -10.75 3.53
C GLN A 222 7.38 -11.57 2.33
N PHE A 223 7.56 -11.07 1.12
CA PHE A 223 7.10 -11.77 -0.10
C PHE A 223 7.76 -13.11 -0.40
N GLN A 224 8.92 -13.41 0.22
CA GLN A 224 9.52 -14.76 0.14
C GLN A 224 8.61 -15.86 0.71
N ASP A 225 7.64 -15.50 1.57
CA ASP A 225 6.70 -16.44 2.18
C ASP A 225 5.64 -16.96 1.19
N VAL A 226 5.44 -16.27 0.07
CA VAL A 226 4.41 -16.55 -0.96
C VAL A 226 4.98 -16.54 -2.38
N TRP A 227 6.19 -17.00 -2.56
CA TRP A 227 6.90 -16.93 -3.85
C TRP A 227 6.13 -17.65 -4.98
N PRO A 228 5.85 -16.97 -6.12
CA PRO A 228 5.23 -17.65 -7.25
C PRO A 228 6.24 -18.60 -7.90
N SER A 229 5.91 -19.90 -7.91
CA SER A 229 6.74 -20.91 -8.57
C SER A 229 6.46 -20.94 -10.07
N PRO A 230 7.49 -20.95 -10.94
CA PRO A 230 7.28 -21.14 -12.37
C PRO A 230 6.64 -22.51 -12.73
N LEU A 231 6.73 -23.50 -11.84
CA LEU A 231 6.11 -24.82 -12.02
C LEU A 231 4.59 -24.78 -11.83
N ASP A 232 4.08 -23.77 -11.11
CA ASP A 232 2.64 -23.66 -10.80
C ASP A 232 1.83 -23.09 -11.99
N VAL A 233 2.48 -22.56 -13.03
CA VAL A 233 1.84 -21.86 -14.15
C VAL A 233 2.09 -22.51 -15.51
N SER A 234 2.94 -23.54 -15.59
CA SER A 234 3.32 -24.20 -16.85
C SER A 234 2.21 -25.06 -17.49
N GLU A 235 1.04 -25.18 -16.86
CA GLU A 235 -0.13 -25.95 -17.35
C GLU A 235 -1.28 -25.07 -17.87
N ARG A 236 -1.07 -23.76 -18.09
CA ARG A 236 -2.07 -22.83 -18.66
C ARG A 236 -2.03 -22.76 -20.18
#